data_6b5af2d9bfcd863087997e5d4383a29c
#
_entry.id   6b5af2d9bfcd863087997e5d4383a29c
#
_cell.length_a   1.000
_cell.length_b   1.000
_cell.length_c   1.000
_cell.angle_alpha   90.00
_cell.angle_beta   90.00
_cell.angle_gamma   90.00
#
_symmetry.space_group_name_H-M   'P 1'
#
loop_
_entity.id
_entity.type
_entity.pdbx_description
1 polymer ?
#
loop_
_entity_poly.entity_id
_entity_poly.type
_entity_poly.pdbx_seq_one_letter_code
_entity_poly.pdbx_strand_id
1 'polypeptide(L)'
;MTGVSWIAVDWGTSHLRAWLMRSDGSVVERRQSDAGMGALDRSGFEPALRALVGDALPAPVLACGMVGSRQGWAEAPYATAPCAPPGAGEAVQVPGVDVRILPGVKQTKPADVMRGEETQIAGYLATNPGFDGVICLPGTHTK
;
A
#
# COMPACT_ATOMS: atom_id res chain seq x y z
N MET A 1 16.33 14.29 -0.69
CA MET A 1 16.19 14.13 -2.15
C MET A 1 15.26 15.20 -2.69
N THR A 2 15.67 15.89 -3.72
CA THR A 2 14.92 17.02 -4.26
C THR A 2 13.76 16.55 -5.14
N GLY A 3 12.60 17.22 -5.04
CA GLY A 3 11.42 16.96 -5.87
C GLY A 3 10.52 15.83 -5.39
N VAL A 4 10.85 15.14 -4.32
CA VAL A 4 9.99 14.12 -3.73
C VAL A 4 9.02 14.78 -2.75
N SER A 5 7.72 14.61 -3.00
CA SER A 5 6.67 15.16 -2.16
C SER A 5 6.08 14.11 -1.20
N TRP A 6 6.05 12.84 -1.64
CA TRP A 6 5.55 11.73 -0.84
C TRP A 6 6.07 10.41 -1.40
N ILE A 7 5.89 9.33 -0.67
CA ILE A 7 6.37 8.01 -1.04
C ILE A 7 5.19 7.04 -1.04
N ALA A 8 4.95 6.40 -2.18
CA ALA A 8 4.00 5.30 -2.29
C ALA A 8 4.73 3.98 -2.03
N VAL A 9 4.12 3.11 -1.23
CA VAL A 9 4.72 1.83 -0.87
C VAL A 9 3.72 0.70 -1.09
N ASP A 10 4.16 -0.33 -1.79
CA ASP A 10 3.49 -1.63 -1.86
C ASP A 10 4.34 -2.64 -1.08
N TRP A 11 3.83 -3.05 0.08
CA TRP A 11 4.57 -3.91 1.00
C TRP A 11 3.85 -5.24 1.16
N GLY A 12 4.23 -6.18 0.34
CA GLY A 12 3.69 -7.53 0.37
C GLY A 12 4.48 -8.47 1.29
N THR A 13 4.13 -9.74 1.22
CA THR A 13 4.79 -10.78 2.01
C THR A 13 6.25 -10.97 1.62
N SER A 14 6.57 -10.86 0.32
CA SER A 14 7.90 -11.19 -0.22
C SER A 14 8.75 -9.97 -0.57
N HIS A 15 8.14 -8.84 -0.88
CA HIS A 15 8.84 -7.67 -1.41
C HIS A 15 8.35 -6.37 -0.78
N LEU A 16 9.27 -5.42 -0.70
CA LEU A 16 9.02 -4.03 -0.38
C LEU A 16 9.31 -3.21 -1.64
N ARG A 17 8.28 -2.56 -2.19
CA ARG A 17 8.40 -1.71 -3.37
C ARG A 17 8.01 -0.29 -3.00
N ALA A 18 8.77 0.68 -3.52
CA ALA A 18 8.53 2.08 -3.26
C ALA A 18 8.63 2.92 -4.54
N TRP A 19 7.78 3.92 -4.62
CA TRP A 19 7.79 4.94 -5.66
C TRP A 19 7.95 6.29 -4.98
N LEU A 20 9.02 7.00 -5.32
CA LEU A 20 9.24 8.39 -4.86
C LEU A 20 8.44 9.29 -5.78
N MET A 21 7.47 10.03 -5.20
CA MET A 21 6.42 10.71 -5.96
C MET A 21 6.55 12.21 -5.88
N ARG A 22 6.25 12.89 -7.00
CA ARG A 22 6.03 14.34 -7.00
C ARG A 22 4.57 14.65 -6.64
N SER A 23 4.32 15.91 -6.33
CA SER A 23 2.97 16.40 -6.01
C SER A 23 1.97 16.29 -7.17
N ASP A 24 2.46 16.26 -8.41
CA ASP A 24 1.62 16.09 -9.60
C ASP A 24 1.28 14.61 -9.90
N GLY A 25 1.73 13.68 -9.07
CA GLY A 25 1.51 12.25 -9.25
C GLY A 25 2.52 11.55 -10.15
N SER A 26 3.51 12.26 -10.68
CA SER A 26 4.57 11.62 -11.46
C SER A 26 5.61 10.96 -10.56
N VAL A 27 6.29 9.95 -11.11
CA VAL A 27 7.29 9.14 -10.39
C VAL A 27 8.68 9.74 -10.61
N VAL A 28 9.39 10.03 -9.52
CA VAL A 28 10.80 10.42 -9.55
C VAL A 28 11.67 9.18 -9.73
N GLU A 29 11.43 8.16 -8.92
CA GLU A 29 12.26 6.95 -8.88
C GLU A 29 11.47 5.78 -8.32
N ARG A 30 11.79 4.58 -8.78
CA ARG A 30 11.27 3.32 -8.23
C ARG A 30 12.39 2.58 -7.52
N ARG A 31 12.07 1.99 -6.37
CA ARG A 31 13.01 1.19 -5.57
C ARG A 31 12.34 -0.09 -5.12
N GLN A 32 13.15 -1.12 -4.88
CA GLN A 32 12.67 -2.41 -4.40
C GLN A 32 13.72 -3.07 -3.53
N SER A 33 13.24 -3.83 -2.53
CA SER A 33 14.07 -4.74 -1.75
C SER A 33 13.30 -6.03 -1.46
N ASP A 34 14.01 -7.03 -0.95
CA ASP A 34 13.44 -8.31 -0.56
C ASP A 34 12.94 -8.32 0.91
N ALA A 35 12.87 -7.15 1.54
CA ALA A 35 12.38 -6.99 2.90
C ALA A 35 10.84 -7.02 2.96
N GLY A 36 10.23 -8.06 2.42
CA GLY A 36 8.80 -8.29 2.55
C GLY A 36 8.38 -8.58 3.98
N MET A 37 7.10 -8.44 4.27
CA MET A 37 6.55 -8.61 5.61
C MET A 37 6.89 -9.97 6.22
N GLY A 38 6.94 -11.03 5.41
CA GLY A 38 7.21 -12.39 5.87
C GLY A 38 8.62 -12.60 6.43
N ALA A 39 9.57 -11.71 6.11
CA ALA A 39 10.95 -11.78 6.60
C ALA A 39 11.20 -10.88 7.82
N LEU A 40 10.17 -10.17 8.31
CA LEU A 40 10.31 -9.14 9.34
C LEU A 40 9.49 -9.49 10.58
N ASP A 41 10.04 -9.13 11.75
CA ASP A 41 9.23 -8.95 12.94
C ASP A 41 8.77 -7.50 13.05
N ARG A 42 7.98 -7.17 14.08
CA ARG A 42 7.41 -5.83 14.22
C ARG A 42 8.45 -4.71 14.32
N SER A 43 9.61 -5.00 14.88
CA SER A 43 10.71 -4.04 15.01
C SER A 43 11.51 -3.85 13.71
N GLY A 44 11.32 -4.70 12.73
CA GLY A 44 12.08 -4.69 11.48
C GLY A 44 11.50 -3.78 10.40
N PHE A 45 10.25 -3.32 10.53
CA PHE A 45 9.59 -2.55 9.46
C PHE A 45 10.24 -1.17 9.27
N GLU A 46 10.40 -0.40 10.32
CA GLU A 46 10.99 0.94 10.18
C GLU A 46 12.44 0.89 9.66
N PRO A 47 13.33 0.04 10.17
CA PRO A 47 14.66 -0.10 9.59
C PRO A 47 14.66 -0.50 8.11
N ALA A 48 13.78 -1.42 7.70
CA ALA A 48 13.67 -1.84 6.30
C ALA A 48 13.23 -0.69 5.39
N LEU A 49 12.26 0.10 5.83
CA LEU A 49 11.80 1.28 5.09
C LEU A 49 12.93 2.32 4.98
N ARG A 50 13.62 2.62 6.09
CA ARG A 50 14.74 3.57 6.10
C ARG A 50 15.90 3.12 5.22
N ALA A 51 16.18 1.82 5.18
CA ALA A 51 17.22 1.29 4.30
C ALA A 51 16.89 1.53 2.82
N LEU A 52 15.62 1.47 2.44
CA LEU A 52 15.20 1.62 1.05
C LEU A 52 15.02 3.10 0.64
N VAL A 53 14.43 3.92 1.49
CA VAL A 53 14.01 5.28 1.12
C VAL A 53 14.50 6.37 2.08
N GLY A 54 15.46 6.07 2.95
CA GLY A 54 15.89 6.98 4.01
C GLY A 54 16.37 8.35 3.52
N ASP A 55 16.97 8.41 2.33
CA ASP A 55 17.41 9.65 1.68
C ASP A 55 16.24 10.55 1.21
N ALA A 56 15.04 9.99 1.09
CA ALA A 56 13.83 10.74 0.73
C ALA A 56 12.98 11.12 1.95
N LEU A 57 13.27 10.56 3.12
CA LEU A 57 12.58 10.94 4.35
C LEU A 57 13.04 12.34 4.81
N PRO A 58 12.17 13.12 5.45
CA PRO A 58 10.90 12.75 6.08
C PRO A 58 9.65 12.89 5.18
N ALA A 59 9.75 12.72 3.87
CA ALA A 59 8.55 12.73 3.02
C ALA A 59 7.50 11.73 3.56
N PRO A 60 6.20 12.10 3.60
CA PRO A 60 5.16 11.22 4.12
C PRO A 60 5.02 9.95 3.28
N VAL A 61 4.73 8.84 3.93
CA VAL A 61 4.62 7.52 3.30
C VAL A 61 3.16 7.05 3.36
N LEU A 62 2.66 6.57 2.22
CA LEU A 62 1.37 5.91 2.12
C LEU A 62 1.61 4.49 1.60
N ALA A 63 1.28 3.50 2.43
CA ALA A 63 1.54 2.10 2.14
C ALA A 63 0.24 1.32 1.93
N CYS A 64 0.31 0.30 1.08
CA CYS A 64 -0.73 -0.71 0.90
C CYS A 64 -0.13 -2.11 1.00
N GLY A 65 -1.00 -3.12 1.05
CA GLY A 65 -0.61 -4.52 1.05
C GLY A 65 -0.57 -5.15 2.43
N MET A 66 0.13 -6.26 2.53
CA MET A 66 0.15 -7.10 3.74
C MET A 66 0.75 -6.41 4.97
N VAL A 67 1.46 -5.32 4.80
CA VAL A 67 1.95 -4.48 5.91
C VAL A 67 0.83 -4.01 6.84
N GLY A 68 -0.40 -3.90 6.33
CA GLY A 68 -1.60 -3.54 7.08
C GLY A 68 -2.37 -4.72 7.66
N SER A 69 -1.88 -5.94 7.51
CA SER A 69 -2.49 -7.12 8.13
C SER A 69 -2.25 -7.15 9.64
N ARG A 70 -2.94 -8.07 10.33
CA ARG A 70 -2.75 -8.25 11.77
C ARG A 70 -1.30 -8.53 12.16
N GLN A 71 -0.57 -9.24 11.33
CA GLN A 71 0.85 -9.54 11.54
C GLN A 71 1.79 -8.49 10.96
N GLY A 72 1.25 -7.43 10.35
CA GLY A 72 2.02 -6.37 9.74
C GLY A 72 2.56 -5.33 10.73
N TRP A 73 2.93 -4.19 10.19
CA TRP A 73 3.47 -3.09 11.00
C TRP A 73 2.41 -2.44 11.88
N ALA A 74 1.24 -2.16 11.31
CA ALA A 74 0.06 -1.74 12.06
C ALA A 74 -1.17 -2.26 11.33
N GLU A 75 -2.15 -2.76 12.08
CA GLU A 75 -3.37 -3.29 11.48
C GLU A 75 -4.23 -2.18 10.91
N ALA A 76 -4.51 -2.22 9.61
CA ALA A 76 -5.50 -1.39 8.94
C ALA A 76 -6.73 -2.27 8.70
N PRO A 77 -7.88 -1.96 9.35
CA PRO A 77 -9.08 -2.79 9.23
C PRO A 77 -9.59 -2.85 7.79
N TYR A 78 -10.25 -3.96 7.45
CA TYR A 78 -10.86 -4.11 6.13
C TYR A 78 -12.08 -3.21 5.97
N ALA A 79 -12.20 -2.58 4.80
CA ALA A 79 -13.50 -2.10 4.32
C ALA A 79 -14.33 -3.29 3.84
N THR A 80 -15.66 -3.22 3.98
CA THR A 80 -16.55 -4.31 3.57
C THR A 80 -17.18 -4.02 2.21
N ALA A 81 -17.01 -4.96 1.27
CA ALA A 81 -17.64 -4.87 -0.05
C ALA A 81 -19.17 -5.07 0.07
N PRO A 82 -20.00 -4.39 -0.79
CA PRO A 82 -19.58 -3.47 -1.83
C PRO A 82 -19.15 -2.12 -1.28
N CYS A 83 -18.04 -1.60 -1.80
CA CYS A 83 -17.48 -0.31 -1.39
C CYS A 83 -16.58 0.25 -2.51
N ALA A 84 -16.31 1.54 -2.45
CA ALA A 84 -15.24 2.12 -3.24
C ALA A 84 -13.87 1.65 -2.70
N PRO A 85 -12.81 1.58 -3.54
CA PRO A 85 -11.48 1.31 -3.03
C PRO A 85 -11.09 2.31 -1.94
N PRO A 86 -10.59 1.86 -0.78
CA PRO A 86 -10.17 2.78 0.28
C PRO A 86 -9.09 3.75 -0.21
N GLY A 87 -9.23 5.01 0.19
CA GLY A 87 -8.29 6.07 -0.13
C GLY A 87 -7.47 6.53 1.07
N ALA A 88 -6.64 7.55 0.87
CA ALA A 88 -5.77 8.07 1.92
C ALA A 88 -6.53 8.56 3.16
N GLY A 89 -7.78 8.98 3.01
CA GLY A 89 -8.62 9.41 4.13
C GLY A 89 -8.96 8.30 5.12
N GLU A 90 -8.95 7.04 4.67
CA GLU A 90 -9.23 5.87 5.51
C GLU A 90 -7.95 5.22 6.04
N ALA A 91 -6.78 5.72 5.66
CA ALA A 91 -5.51 5.13 6.05
C ALA A 91 -5.25 5.27 7.55
N VAL A 92 -4.61 4.25 8.11
CA VAL A 92 -4.29 4.17 9.54
C VAL A 92 -2.87 4.67 9.76
N GLN A 93 -2.70 5.60 10.70
CA GLN A 93 -1.40 6.13 11.09
C GLN A 93 -0.60 5.11 11.90
N VAL A 94 0.63 4.85 11.49
CA VAL A 94 1.58 4.08 12.31
C VAL A 94 2.10 4.99 13.43
N PRO A 95 2.02 4.58 14.71
CA PRO A 95 2.51 5.41 15.79
C PRO A 95 3.99 5.75 15.68
N GLY A 96 4.32 7.02 15.87
CA GLY A 96 5.71 7.51 15.96
C GLY A 96 6.43 7.76 14.65
N VAL A 97 5.82 7.47 13.49
CA VAL A 97 6.42 7.73 12.17
C VAL A 97 5.36 8.30 11.22
N ASP A 98 5.80 9.02 10.21
CA ASP A 98 4.89 9.58 9.20
C ASP A 98 4.60 8.54 8.10
N VAL A 99 3.99 7.45 8.51
CA VAL A 99 3.57 6.35 7.65
C VAL A 99 2.10 6.08 7.92
N ARG A 100 1.31 6.03 6.85
CA ARG A 100 -0.10 5.61 6.89
C ARG A 100 -0.30 4.39 6.02
N ILE A 101 -1.17 3.50 6.44
CA ILE A 101 -1.43 2.22 5.79
C ILE A 101 -2.89 2.15 5.37
N LEU A 102 -3.12 1.88 4.09
CA LEU A 102 -4.46 1.73 3.52
C LEU A 102 -5.13 0.45 4.02
N PRO A 103 -6.44 0.48 4.31
CA PRO A 103 -7.22 -0.73 4.55
C PRO A 103 -7.25 -1.65 3.33
N GLY A 104 -7.39 -2.95 3.57
CA GLY A 104 -7.80 -3.88 2.54
C GLY A 104 -9.31 -3.90 2.35
N VAL A 105 -9.80 -4.82 1.55
CA VAL A 105 -11.24 -5.02 1.31
C VAL A 105 -11.60 -6.47 1.60
N LYS A 106 -12.74 -6.69 2.25
CA LYS A 106 -13.31 -8.01 2.49
C LYS A 106 -14.73 -8.13 1.95
N GLN A 107 -15.12 -9.35 1.63
CA GLN A 107 -16.53 -9.71 1.47
C GLN A 107 -16.86 -10.86 2.40
N THR A 108 -18.12 -10.97 2.81
CA THR A 108 -18.54 -11.97 3.80
C THR A 108 -19.10 -13.23 3.16
N LYS A 109 -19.68 -13.14 1.95
CA LYS A 109 -20.32 -14.27 1.29
C LYS A 109 -20.18 -14.19 -0.24
N PRO A 110 -19.40 -15.10 -0.87
CA PRO A 110 -18.45 -15.98 -0.21
C PRO A 110 -17.36 -15.19 0.52
N ALA A 111 -16.82 -15.77 1.59
CA ALA A 111 -15.77 -15.10 2.35
C ALA A 111 -14.49 -14.97 1.53
N ASP A 112 -13.99 -13.76 1.40
CA ASP A 112 -12.73 -13.45 0.71
C ASP A 112 -12.19 -12.12 1.18
N VAL A 113 -10.88 -11.93 0.99
CA VAL A 113 -10.18 -10.69 1.34
C VAL A 113 -9.16 -10.34 0.28
N MET A 114 -8.83 -9.04 0.17
CA MET A 114 -7.69 -8.58 -0.62
C MET A 114 -6.98 -7.44 0.11
N ARG A 115 -5.64 -7.39 -0.03
CA ARG A 115 -4.80 -6.30 0.47
C ARG A 115 -3.75 -5.97 -0.58
N GLY A 116 -3.86 -4.78 -1.17
CA GLY A 116 -3.01 -4.28 -2.25
C GLY A 116 -3.74 -4.21 -3.58
N GLU A 117 -4.52 -5.21 -3.93
CA GLU A 117 -5.28 -5.26 -5.17
C GLU A 117 -6.28 -4.10 -5.28
N GLU A 118 -6.91 -3.70 -4.18
CA GLU A 118 -7.83 -2.56 -4.13
C GLU A 118 -7.14 -1.25 -4.48
N THR A 119 -5.85 -1.12 -4.17
CA THR A 119 -5.05 0.05 -4.54
C THR A 119 -4.76 0.05 -6.04
N GLN A 120 -4.50 -1.10 -6.64
CA GLN A 120 -4.37 -1.24 -8.09
C GLN A 120 -5.68 -0.85 -8.79
N ILE A 121 -6.82 -1.27 -8.25
CA ILE A 121 -8.15 -0.89 -8.76
C ILE A 121 -8.32 0.63 -8.67
N ALA A 122 -8.00 1.24 -7.53
CA ALA A 122 -8.08 2.68 -7.36
C ALA A 122 -7.25 3.44 -8.40
N GLY A 123 -6.02 2.96 -8.66
CA GLY A 123 -5.14 3.55 -9.67
C GLY A 123 -5.71 3.44 -11.09
N TYR A 124 -6.26 2.29 -11.44
CA TYR A 124 -6.91 2.09 -12.74
C TYR A 124 -8.10 3.02 -12.92
N LEU A 125 -8.96 3.13 -11.91
CA LEU A 125 -10.15 3.99 -11.97
C LEU A 125 -9.78 5.47 -12.05
N ALA A 126 -8.69 5.88 -11.40
CA ALA A 126 -8.21 7.27 -11.46
C ALA A 126 -7.77 7.67 -12.88
N THR A 127 -7.21 6.73 -13.65
CA THR A 127 -6.75 6.98 -15.03
C THR A 127 -7.79 6.62 -16.08
N ASN A 128 -8.89 5.98 -15.70
CA ASN A 128 -9.97 5.59 -16.58
C ASN A 128 -11.33 6.06 -16.01
N PRO A 129 -11.56 7.40 -15.94
CA PRO A 129 -12.79 7.93 -15.39
C PRO A 129 -13.99 7.47 -16.23
N GLY A 130 -15.09 7.12 -15.55
CA GLY A 130 -16.29 6.61 -16.21
C GLY A 130 -16.24 5.13 -16.57
N PHE A 131 -15.18 4.40 -16.18
CA PHE A 131 -15.14 2.95 -16.38
C PHE A 131 -16.33 2.27 -15.71
N ASP A 132 -17.03 1.41 -16.48
CA ASP A 132 -18.12 0.57 -16.01
C ASP A 132 -17.89 -0.84 -16.52
N GLY A 133 -17.63 -1.78 -15.63
CA GLY A 133 -17.31 -3.15 -16.01
C GLY A 133 -16.66 -3.94 -14.88
N VAL A 134 -15.97 -5.00 -15.26
CA VAL A 134 -15.29 -5.92 -14.34
C VAL A 134 -13.78 -5.76 -14.47
N ILE A 135 -13.09 -5.72 -13.34
CA ILE A 135 -11.63 -5.75 -13.27
C ILE A 135 -11.22 -7.10 -12.70
N CYS A 136 -10.39 -7.83 -13.44
CA CYS A 136 -9.84 -9.11 -12.98
C CYS A 136 -8.35 -8.97 -12.73
N LEU A 137 -7.93 -9.36 -11.53
CA LEU A 137 -6.53 -9.32 -11.09
C LEU A 137 -6.05 -10.76 -10.89
N PRO A 138 -5.43 -11.39 -11.92
CA PRO A 138 -4.91 -12.74 -11.78
C PRO A 138 -3.75 -12.82 -10.80
N GLY A 139 -3.67 -13.92 -10.06
CA GLY A 139 -2.60 -14.17 -9.11
C GLY A 139 -2.81 -15.51 -8.40
N THR A 140 -2.05 -15.73 -7.35
CA THR A 140 -2.22 -16.91 -6.48
C THR A 140 -3.67 -16.99 -5.98
N HIS A 141 -4.24 -15.83 -5.65
CA HIS A 141 -5.64 -15.66 -5.32
C HIS A 141 -6.22 -14.59 -6.25
N THR A 142 -6.79 -15.05 -7.37
CA THR A 142 -7.40 -14.14 -8.36
C THR A 142 -8.56 -13.37 -7.75
N LYS A 143 -8.59 -12.08 -8.02
CA LYS A 143 -9.65 -11.17 -7.57
C LYS A 143 -10.40 -10.56 -8.75
#